data_e41c7e894d2e421c262bc3d640cff7be
#
_entry.id   e41c7e894d2e421c262bc3d640cff7be
#
_cell.length_a   1.000
_cell.length_b   1.000
_cell.length_c   1.000
_cell.angle_alpha   90.00
_cell.angle_beta   90.00
_cell.angle_gamma   90.00
#
_symmetry.space_group_name_H-M   'P 1'
#
loop_
_entity.id
_entity.type
_entity.pdbx_description
1 polymer ?
#
loop_
_entity_poly.entity_id
_entity_poly.type
_entity_poly.pdbx_seq_one_letter_code
_entity_poly.pdbx_strand_id
1 'polypeptide(L)'
;MRRDMTSMVSLVGVFLLCLSIIEFINALYRAHMKTGWAVSVSLAVVDSVVALALLFTVDQSVTWHLFLIAGYTLLRGLFEIISGFRATVDPTDRFTWVFGGMIGAIMGVVILNSGEFFLRFFGVYLLIFGTCSLFYGVHNRAQKLEDRAARRESAALAAKTRKKNSRKSPAKKSK
;
A
#
# COMPACT_ATOMS: atom_id res chain seq x y z
N MET A 1 -18.45 -12.51 -26.50
CA MET A 1 -18.87 -12.20 -25.12
C MET A 1 -18.21 -13.09 -24.05
N ARG A 2 -18.29 -14.43 -24.12
CA ARG A 2 -17.65 -15.32 -23.11
C ARG A 2 -16.12 -15.20 -23.11
N ARG A 3 -15.46 -15.15 -24.28
CA ARG A 3 -14.01 -14.99 -24.41
C ARG A 3 -13.49 -13.67 -23.83
N ASP A 4 -14.22 -12.58 -24.01
CA ASP A 4 -13.81 -11.26 -23.53
C ASP A 4 -13.83 -11.19 -22.00
N MET A 5 -14.83 -11.84 -21.37
CA MET A 5 -14.94 -11.94 -19.92
C MET A 5 -13.81 -12.78 -19.31
N THR A 6 -13.50 -13.92 -19.91
CA THR A 6 -12.41 -14.80 -19.48
C THR A 6 -11.07 -14.05 -19.49
N SER A 7 -10.82 -13.30 -20.55
CA SER A 7 -9.62 -12.48 -20.67
C SER A 7 -9.55 -11.38 -19.61
N MET A 8 -10.68 -10.74 -19.27
CA MET A 8 -10.74 -9.73 -18.21
C MET A 8 -10.48 -10.32 -16.83
N VAL A 9 -11.08 -11.48 -16.50
CA VAL A 9 -10.85 -12.16 -15.24
C VAL A 9 -9.38 -12.55 -15.07
N SER A 10 -8.78 -13.12 -16.15
CA SER A 10 -7.36 -13.46 -16.14
C SER A 10 -6.47 -12.24 -15.96
N LEU A 11 -6.80 -11.11 -16.59
CA LEU A 11 -6.07 -9.86 -16.46
C LEU A 11 -6.13 -9.33 -15.03
N VAL A 12 -7.30 -9.37 -14.39
CA VAL A 12 -7.46 -9.01 -12.98
C VAL A 12 -6.64 -9.95 -12.08
N GLY A 13 -6.65 -11.24 -12.34
CA GLY A 13 -5.86 -12.23 -11.60
C GLY A 13 -4.36 -11.94 -11.69
N VAL A 14 -3.84 -11.70 -12.90
CA VAL A 14 -2.43 -11.34 -13.11
C VAL A 14 -2.09 -10.02 -12.39
N PHE A 15 -2.97 -9.02 -12.48
CA PHE A 15 -2.76 -7.74 -11.80
C PHE A 15 -2.67 -7.92 -10.28
N LEU A 16 -3.59 -8.68 -9.68
CA LEU A 16 -3.57 -8.96 -8.24
C LEU A 16 -2.31 -9.74 -7.83
N LEU A 17 -1.83 -10.65 -8.67
CA LEU A 17 -0.59 -11.37 -8.42
C LEU A 17 0.62 -10.43 -8.41
N CYS A 18 0.70 -9.51 -9.37
CA CYS A 18 1.75 -8.47 -9.37
C CYS A 18 1.68 -7.59 -8.12
N LEU A 19 0.47 -7.20 -7.71
CA LEU A 19 0.22 -6.38 -6.53
C LEU A 19 0.66 -7.11 -5.25
N SER A 20 0.34 -8.39 -5.14
CA SER A 20 0.78 -9.28 -4.06
C SER A 20 2.31 -9.33 -3.94
N ILE A 21 3.02 -9.44 -5.06
CA ILE A 21 4.50 -9.45 -5.07
C ILE A 21 5.03 -8.10 -4.53
N ILE A 22 4.46 -6.99 -4.98
CA ILE A 22 4.86 -5.65 -4.51
C ILE A 22 4.60 -5.51 -3.01
N GLU A 23 3.45 -5.97 -2.52
CA GLU A 23 3.13 -5.93 -1.10
C GLU A 23 4.05 -6.82 -0.26
N PHE A 24 4.41 -7.99 -0.79
CA PHE A 24 5.38 -8.87 -0.13
C PHE A 24 6.77 -8.22 -0.02
N ILE A 25 7.25 -7.57 -1.08
CA ILE A 25 8.50 -6.80 -1.05
C ILE A 25 8.42 -5.67 -0.01
N ASN A 26 7.29 -4.96 0.04
CA ASN A 26 7.06 -3.92 1.04
C ASN A 26 7.01 -4.49 2.46
N ALA A 27 6.44 -5.68 2.65
CA ALA A 27 6.42 -6.37 3.93
C ALA A 27 7.82 -6.74 4.42
N LEU A 28 8.68 -7.26 3.53
CA LEU A 28 10.08 -7.56 3.85
C LEU A 28 10.84 -6.28 4.25
N TYR A 29 10.63 -5.19 3.52
CA TYR A 29 11.24 -3.90 3.85
C TYR A 29 10.77 -3.39 5.22
N ARG A 30 9.47 -3.47 5.52
CA ARG A 30 8.90 -3.08 6.82
C ARG A 30 9.36 -3.99 7.96
N ALA A 31 9.55 -5.29 7.71
CA ALA A 31 10.10 -6.22 8.69
C ALA A 31 11.53 -5.83 9.09
N HIS A 32 12.34 -5.44 8.11
CA HIS A 32 13.70 -4.94 8.38
C HIS A 32 13.67 -3.66 9.24
N MET A 33 12.70 -2.79 9.03
CA MET A 33 12.50 -1.55 9.80
C MET A 33 11.76 -1.76 11.13
N LYS A 34 11.37 -2.98 11.47
CA LYS A 34 10.57 -3.35 12.68
C LYS A 34 9.25 -2.58 12.80
N THR A 35 8.63 -2.19 11.67
CA THR A 35 7.38 -1.41 11.63
C THR A 35 6.28 -2.18 10.93
N GLY A 36 5.20 -2.54 11.63
CA GLY A 36 3.89 -2.93 11.08
C GLY A 36 3.86 -3.93 9.91
N TRP A 37 4.87 -4.78 9.77
CA TRP A 37 5.04 -5.70 8.64
C TRP A 37 3.91 -6.74 8.50
N ALA A 38 3.30 -7.12 9.63
CA ALA A 38 2.28 -8.16 9.65
C ALA A 38 1.06 -7.82 8.77
N VAL A 39 0.66 -6.54 8.73
CA VAL A 39 -0.44 -6.05 7.89
C VAL A 39 -0.12 -6.25 6.41
N SER A 40 1.10 -5.88 5.99
CA SER A 40 1.51 -6.02 4.58
C SER A 40 1.64 -7.49 4.16
N VAL A 41 2.11 -8.37 5.06
CA VAL A 41 2.14 -9.82 4.79
C VAL A 41 0.72 -10.36 4.65
N SER A 42 -0.19 -9.99 5.56
CA SER A 42 -1.59 -10.46 5.49
C SER A 42 -2.25 -10.05 4.18
N LEU A 43 -2.06 -8.81 3.73
CA LEU A 43 -2.58 -8.34 2.44
C LEU A 43 -1.96 -9.12 1.27
N ALA A 44 -0.63 -9.28 1.23
CA ALA A 44 0.05 -10.02 0.18
C ALA A 44 -0.45 -11.48 0.08
N VAL A 45 -0.69 -12.13 1.22
CA VAL A 45 -1.24 -13.50 1.23
C VAL A 45 -2.67 -13.53 0.68
N VAL A 46 -3.54 -12.63 1.12
CA VAL A 46 -4.92 -12.56 0.64
C VAL A 46 -4.95 -12.27 -0.85
N ASP A 47 -4.18 -11.31 -1.34
CA ASP A 47 -4.09 -10.97 -2.75
C ASP A 47 -3.58 -12.15 -3.60
N SER A 48 -2.57 -12.90 -3.09
CA SER A 48 -2.06 -14.10 -3.76
C SER A 48 -3.14 -15.17 -3.88
N VAL A 49 -3.86 -15.45 -2.79
CA VAL A 49 -4.90 -16.48 -2.77
C VAL A 49 -6.02 -16.14 -3.75
N VAL A 50 -6.48 -14.88 -3.75
CA VAL A 50 -7.54 -14.45 -4.67
C VAL A 50 -7.07 -14.43 -6.12
N ALA A 51 -5.83 -13.97 -6.38
CA ALA A 51 -5.24 -14.00 -7.70
C ALA A 51 -5.18 -15.42 -8.27
N LEU A 52 -4.67 -16.36 -7.47
CA LEU A 52 -4.61 -17.77 -7.87
C LEU A 52 -6.01 -18.35 -8.07
N ALA A 53 -6.96 -18.05 -7.18
CA ALA A 53 -8.35 -18.51 -7.34
C ALA A 53 -8.93 -18.00 -8.67
N LEU A 54 -8.74 -16.73 -9.03
CA LEU A 54 -9.20 -16.17 -10.31
C LEU A 54 -8.54 -16.85 -11.52
N LEU A 55 -7.24 -17.13 -11.45
CA LEU A 55 -6.48 -17.73 -12.55
C LEU A 55 -6.82 -19.21 -12.75
N PHE A 56 -7.05 -19.96 -11.66
CA PHE A 56 -7.37 -21.39 -11.75
C PHE A 56 -8.86 -21.69 -11.98
N THR A 57 -9.75 -20.74 -11.74
CA THR A 57 -11.20 -20.93 -11.91
C THR A 57 -11.77 -20.24 -13.15
N VAL A 58 -10.90 -19.94 -14.13
CA VAL A 58 -11.30 -19.23 -15.37
C VAL A 58 -12.48 -19.87 -16.11
N ASP A 59 -12.64 -21.18 -15.99
CA ASP A 59 -13.74 -21.94 -16.63
C ASP A 59 -15.07 -21.87 -15.86
N GLN A 60 -15.10 -21.28 -14.67
CA GLN A 60 -16.29 -21.14 -13.86
C GLN A 60 -17.25 -20.07 -14.40
N SER A 61 -18.44 -19.96 -13.79
CA SER A 61 -19.43 -18.97 -14.19
C SER A 61 -18.95 -17.53 -13.91
N VAL A 62 -19.37 -16.61 -14.77
CA VAL A 62 -19.10 -15.17 -14.61
C VAL A 62 -19.59 -14.68 -13.24
N THR A 63 -20.73 -15.16 -12.79
CA THR A 63 -21.30 -14.82 -11.48
C THR A 63 -20.35 -15.18 -10.33
N TRP A 64 -19.69 -16.33 -10.40
CA TRP A 64 -18.71 -16.75 -9.41
C TRP A 64 -17.53 -15.76 -9.31
N HIS A 65 -16.98 -15.36 -10.45
CA HIS A 65 -15.87 -14.41 -10.50
C HIS A 65 -16.27 -13.02 -9.96
N LEU A 66 -17.51 -12.58 -10.27
CA LEU A 66 -18.06 -11.35 -9.74
C LEU A 66 -18.16 -11.39 -8.22
N PHE A 67 -18.69 -12.45 -7.64
CA PHE A 67 -18.74 -12.61 -6.19
C PHE A 67 -17.36 -12.63 -5.55
N LEU A 68 -16.41 -13.31 -6.18
CA LEU A 68 -15.05 -13.41 -5.65
C LEU A 68 -14.32 -12.05 -5.69
N ILE A 69 -14.42 -11.30 -6.78
CA ILE A 69 -13.84 -9.97 -6.92
C ILE A 69 -14.52 -8.97 -5.99
N ALA A 70 -15.85 -9.00 -5.92
CA ALA A 70 -16.61 -8.10 -5.05
C ALA A 70 -16.34 -8.36 -3.57
N GLY A 71 -16.37 -9.63 -3.16
CA GLY A 71 -16.05 -10.05 -1.79
C GLY A 71 -14.63 -9.65 -1.39
N TYR A 72 -13.67 -9.89 -2.30
CA TYR A 72 -12.28 -9.48 -2.10
C TYR A 72 -12.15 -7.97 -1.91
N THR A 73 -12.71 -7.15 -2.83
CA THR A 73 -12.61 -5.68 -2.75
C THR A 73 -13.26 -5.13 -1.50
N LEU A 74 -14.38 -5.68 -1.10
CA LEU A 74 -15.09 -5.29 0.12
C LEU A 74 -14.27 -5.63 1.38
N LEU A 75 -13.78 -6.86 1.48
CA LEU A 75 -12.97 -7.30 2.63
C LEU A 75 -11.66 -6.53 2.70
N ARG A 76 -10.98 -6.34 1.57
CA ARG A 76 -9.76 -5.54 1.50
C ARG A 76 -10.02 -4.11 1.94
N GLY A 77 -11.08 -3.46 1.42
CA GLY A 77 -11.44 -2.10 1.79
C GLY A 77 -11.72 -1.95 3.29
N LEU A 78 -12.47 -2.89 3.89
CA LEU A 78 -12.68 -2.91 5.34
C LEU A 78 -11.38 -3.09 6.11
N PHE A 79 -10.50 -3.97 5.67
CA PHE A 79 -9.21 -4.20 6.30
C PHE A 79 -8.31 -2.95 6.23
N GLU A 80 -8.30 -2.24 5.12
CA GLU A 80 -7.58 -0.99 4.95
C GLU A 80 -8.11 0.11 5.88
N ILE A 81 -9.44 0.25 6.01
CA ILE A 81 -10.08 1.19 6.95
C ILE A 81 -9.64 0.88 8.38
N ILE A 82 -9.79 -0.38 8.82
CA ILE A 82 -9.40 -0.80 10.18
C ILE A 82 -7.92 -0.55 10.43
N SER A 83 -7.07 -0.84 9.44
CA SER A 83 -5.63 -0.63 9.54
C SER A 83 -5.26 0.85 9.62
N GLY A 84 -5.98 1.73 8.92
CA GLY A 84 -5.80 3.17 8.97
C GLY A 84 -6.13 3.78 10.34
N PHE A 85 -7.05 3.16 11.10
CA PHE A 85 -7.38 3.62 12.46
C PHE A 85 -6.39 3.16 13.54
N ARG A 86 -5.43 2.29 13.24
CA ARG A 86 -4.41 1.88 14.22
C ARG A 86 -3.48 3.05 14.53
N ALA A 87 -3.17 3.23 15.82
CA ALA A 87 -2.37 4.34 16.35
C ALA A 87 -0.92 4.39 15.84
N THR A 88 -0.43 3.32 15.21
CA THR A 88 0.96 3.18 14.73
C THR A 88 1.20 3.74 13.33
N VAL A 89 0.14 4.24 12.66
CA VAL A 89 0.24 4.77 11.30
C VAL A 89 0.38 6.29 11.33
N ASP A 90 1.31 6.83 10.56
CA ASP A 90 1.49 8.28 10.40
C ASP A 90 0.18 8.94 9.95
N PRO A 91 -0.15 10.18 10.40
CA PRO A 91 -1.41 10.84 10.05
C PRO A 91 -1.69 10.94 8.56
N THR A 92 -0.64 11.17 7.76
CA THR A 92 -0.73 11.26 6.29
C THR A 92 -1.03 9.90 5.66
N ASP A 93 -0.39 8.85 6.15
CA ASP A 93 -0.64 7.49 5.71
C ASP A 93 -2.05 7.03 6.13
N ARG A 94 -2.53 7.45 7.31
CA ARG A 94 -3.87 7.15 7.83
C ARG A 94 -4.97 7.58 6.87
N PHE A 95 -4.90 8.83 6.38
CA PHE A 95 -5.91 9.34 5.44
C PHE A 95 -5.95 8.48 4.17
N THR A 96 -4.79 8.12 3.62
CA THR A 96 -4.68 7.30 2.40
C THR A 96 -5.28 5.90 2.62
N TRP A 97 -4.99 5.27 3.75
CA TRP A 97 -5.54 3.95 4.09
C TRP A 97 -7.05 3.97 4.26
N VAL A 98 -7.58 4.95 5.02
CA VAL A 98 -9.02 5.04 5.27
C VAL A 98 -9.77 5.39 3.99
N PHE A 99 -9.29 6.38 3.23
CA PHE A 99 -9.94 6.82 2.00
C PHE A 99 -9.88 5.74 0.90
N GLY A 100 -8.72 5.12 0.72
CA GLY A 100 -8.56 3.99 -0.21
C GLY A 100 -9.48 2.81 0.15
N GLY A 101 -9.52 2.47 1.43
CA GLY A 101 -10.38 1.40 1.93
C GLY A 101 -11.88 1.71 1.77
N MET A 102 -12.31 2.96 1.97
CA MET A 102 -13.69 3.36 1.72
C MET A 102 -14.08 3.20 0.25
N ILE A 103 -13.22 3.65 -0.66
CA ILE A 103 -13.46 3.48 -2.10
C ILE A 103 -13.51 1.98 -2.45
N GLY A 104 -12.58 1.17 -1.95
CA GLY A 104 -12.57 -0.28 -2.15
C GLY A 104 -13.86 -0.96 -1.64
N ALA A 105 -14.31 -0.61 -0.45
CA ALA A 105 -15.54 -1.16 0.12
C ALA A 105 -16.77 -0.76 -0.69
N ILE A 106 -16.90 0.51 -1.09
CA ILE A 106 -18.00 0.99 -1.94
C ILE A 106 -17.99 0.25 -3.28
N MET A 107 -16.83 0.10 -3.91
CA MET A 107 -16.68 -0.63 -5.17
C MET A 107 -17.10 -2.09 -5.04
N GLY A 108 -16.74 -2.77 -3.94
CA GLY A 108 -17.19 -4.12 -3.66
C GLY A 108 -18.71 -4.24 -3.61
N VAL A 109 -19.39 -3.33 -2.90
CA VAL A 109 -20.86 -3.29 -2.83
C VAL A 109 -21.47 -3.02 -4.21
N VAL A 110 -20.89 -2.11 -4.97
CA VAL A 110 -21.38 -1.75 -6.30
C VAL A 110 -21.24 -2.92 -7.28
N ILE A 111 -20.13 -3.66 -7.27
CA ILE A 111 -19.94 -4.86 -8.09
C ILE A 111 -20.99 -5.93 -7.74
N LEU A 112 -21.30 -6.13 -6.45
CA LEU A 112 -22.33 -7.06 -6.00
C LEU A 112 -23.71 -6.74 -6.55
N ASN A 113 -24.06 -5.45 -6.63
CA ASN A 113 -25.39 -5.01 -7.04
C ASN A 113 -25.57 -4.82 -8.55
N SER A 114 -24.51 -4.42 -9.26
CA SER A 114 -24.58 -3.98 -10.66
C SER A 114 -24.03 -4.98 -11.68
N GLY A 115 -23.48 -6.11 -11.22
CA GLY A 115 -23.06 -7.22 -12.06
C GLY A 115 -21.98 -6.89 -13.10
N GLU A 116 -22.15 -7.43 -14.31
CA GLU A 116 -21.15 -7.38 -15.39
C GLU A 116 -20.80 -5.96 -15.88
N PHE A 117 -21.72 -5.03 -15.77
CA PHE A 117 -21.49 -3.65 -16.22
C PHE A 117 -20.33 -2.98 -15.47
N PHE A 118 -20.22 -3.25 -14.17
CA PHE A 118 -19.20 -2.66 -13.33
C PHE A 118 -17.81 -3.30 -13.47
N LEU A 119 -17.72 -4.54 -13.96
CA LEU A 119 -16.42 -5.18 -14.17
C LEU A 119 -15.56 -4.39 -15.18
N ARG A 120 -16.17 -3.75 -16.15
CA ARG A 120 -15.48 -2.91 -17.13
C ARG A 120 -14.88 -1.65 -16.49
N PHE A 121 -15.59 -1.04 -15.54
CA PHE A 121 -15.10 0.13 -14.79
C PHE A 121 -14.09 -0.24 -13.72
N PHE A 122 -14.13 -1.47 -13.22
CA PHE A 122 -13.17 -1.95 -12.22
C PHE A 122 -11.72 -1.92 -12.74
N GLY A 123 -11.49 -2.28 -14.01
CA GLY A 123 -10.17 -2.16 -14.62
C GLY A 123 -9.66 -0.71 -14.68
N VAL A 124 -10.53 0.23 -15.02
CA VAL A 124 -10.20 1.67 -15.01
C VAL A 124 -9.92 2.15 -13.58
N TYR A 125 -10.73 1.74 -12.60
CA TYR A 125 -10.50 2.02 -11.19
C TYR A 125 -9.13 1.52 -10.72
N LEU A 126 -8.78 0.26 -11.02
CA LEU A 126 -7.48 -0.32 -10.66
C LEU A 126 -6.31 0.45 -11.28
N LEU A 127 -6.44 0.88 -12.54
CA LEU A 127 -5.43 1.70 -13.21
C LEU A 127 -5.25 3.06 -12.52
N ILE A 128 -6.34 3.76 -12.24
CA ILE A 128 -6.30 5.07 -11.59
C ILE A 128 -5.73 4.93 -10.18
N PHE A 129 -6.27 3.99 -9.38
CA PHE A 129 -5.83 3.77 -8.01
C PHE A 129 -4.38 3.29 -7.94
N GLY A 130 -3.97 2.36 -8.80
CA GLY A 130 -2.60 1.88 -8.90
C GLY A 130 -1.62 3.00 -9.27
N THR A 131 -1.99 3.83 -10.24
CA THR A 131 -1.18 4.98 -10.67
C THR A 131 -1.06 6.02 -9.55
N CYS A 132 -2.15 6.39 -8.90
CA CYS A 132 -2.15 7.31 -7.76
C CYS A 132 -1.31 6.75 -6.59
N SER A 133 -1.41 5.47 -6.30
CA SER A 133 -0.64 4.81 -5.24
C SER A 133 0.87 4.80 -5.53
N LEU A 134 1.25 4.58 -6.80
CA LEU A 134 2.64 4.67 -7.24
C LEU A 134 3.18 6.09 -7.10
N PHE A 135 2.45 7.10 -7.61
CA PHE A 135 2.86 8.50 -7.48
C PHE A 135 3.02 8.92 -6.02
N TYR A 136 2.06 8.55 -5.17
CA TYR A 136 2.11 8.83 -3.74
C TYR A 136 3.30 8.14 -3.06
N GLY A 137 3.55 6.87 -3.40
CA GLY A 137 4.69 6.11 -2.88
C GLY A 137 6.04 6.71 -3.26
N VAL A 138 6.19 7.15 -4.51
CA VAL A 138 7.42 7.81 -5.00
C VAL A 138 7.61 9.17 -4.33
N HIS A 139 6.55 9.99 -4.25
CA HIS A 139 6.60 11.31 -3.63
C HIS A 139 6.98 11.26 -2.14
N ASN A 140 6.35 10.37 -1.39
CA ASN A 140 6.69 10.17 0.03
C ASN A 140 8.12 9.66 0.25
N ARG A 141 8.64 8.84 -0.66
CA ARG A 141 10.05 8.40 -0.57
C ARG A 141 11.01 9.57 -0.81
N ALA A 142 10.72 10.43 -1.77
CA ALA A 142 11.53 11.62 -2.04
C ALA A 142 11.57 12.54 -0.81
N GLN A 143 10.43 12.89 -0.25
CA GLN A 143 10.35 13.71 0.96
C GLN A 143 11.10 13.09 2.16
N LYS A 144 10.93 11.79 2.41
CA LYS A 144 11.66 11.11 3.50
C LYS A 144 13.17 11.10 3.30
N LEU A 145 13.65 11.09 2.07
CA LEU A 145 15.08 11.20 1.76
C LEU A 145 15.61 12.62 2.01
N GLU A 146 14.84 13.64 1.61
CA GLU A 146 15.18 15.05 1.88
C GLU A 146 15.22 15.35 3.38
N ASP A 147 14.21 14.89 4.14
CA ASP A 147 14.18 15.03 5.60
C ASP A 147 15.38 14.34 6.28
N ARG A 148 15.78 13.17 5.79
CA ARG A 148 16.96 12.48 6.31
C ARG A 148 18.25 13.23 5.98
N ALA A 149 18.35 13.80 4.79
CA ALA A 149 19.50 14.62 4.39
C ALA A 149 19.58 15.89 5.26
N ALA A 150 18.49 16.61 5.45
CA ALA A 150 18.40 17.80 6.30
C ALA A 150 18.76 17.49 7.77
N ARG A 151 18.27 16.36 8.32
CA ARG A 151 18.66 15.94 9.69
C ARG A 151 20.14 15.59 9.81
N ARG A 152 20.74 14.98 8.79
CA ARG A 152 22.19 14.70 8.79
C ARG A 152 23.02 15.97 8.74
N GLU A 153 22.59 16.93 7.94
CA GLU A 153 23.27 18.23 7.82
C GLU A 153 23.19 19.03 9.13
N SER A 154 22.01 19.10 9.74
CA SER A 154 21.82 19.75 11.04
C SER A 154 22.64 19.09 12.16
N ALA A 155 22.71 17.77 12.19
CA ALA A 155 23.54 17.03 13.13
C ALA A 155 25.04 17.31 12.91
N ALA A 156 25.50 17.39 11.66
CA ALA A 156 26.88 17.70 11.33
C ALA A 156 27.25 19.13 11.73
N LEU A 157 26.35 20.09 11.52
CA LEU A 157 26.52 21.49 11.97
C LEU A 157 26.60 21.57 13.49
N ALA A 158 25.70 20.89 14.21
CA ALA A 158 25.72 20.85 15.66
C ALA A 158 27.02 20.25 16.22
N ALA A 159 27.53 19.18 15.59
CA ALA A 159 28.83 18.57 15.95
C ALA A 159 30.01 19.54 15.75
N LYS A 160 30.02 20.29 14.63
CA LYS A 160 31.04 21.30 14.34
C LYS A 160 31.04 22.45 15.39
N THR A 161 29.85 22.91 15.75
CA THR A 161 29.65 23.96 16.75
C THR A 161 30.12 23.52 18.14
N ARG A 162 29.79 22.27 18.54
CA ARG A 162 30.27 21.67 19.80
C ARG A 162 31.81 21.59 19.85
N LYS A 163 32.42 21.15 18.76
CA LYS A 163 33.90 21.05 18.68
C LYS A 163 34.58 22.40 18.73
N LYS A 164 33.96 23.45 18.17
CA LYS A 164 34.48 24.83 18.23
C LYS A 164 34.39 25.41 19.64
N ASN A 165 33.29 25.14 20.35
CA ASN A 165 33.09 25.63 21.72
C ASN A 165 33.98 24.90 22.73
N SER A 166 34.24 23.62 22.57
CA SER A 166 35.16 22.85 23.42
C SER A 166 36.63 23.32 23.32
N ARG A 167 37.01 23.81 22.12
CA ARG A 167 38.34 24.39 21.91
C ARG A 167 38.51 25.82 22.51
N LYS A 168 37.41 26.55 22.76
CA LYS A 168 37.41 27.88 23.31
C LYS A 168 37.33 27.94 24.83
N SER A 169 37.08 26.82 25.49
CA SER A 169 37.10 26.79 26.98
C SER A 169 38.53 26.49 27.43
N PRO A 170 39.32 27.52 27.80
CA PRO A 170 40.67 27.31 28.37
C PRO A 170 40.46 26.62 29.71
N ALA A 171 41.24 25.56 29.95
CA ALA A 171 41.30 24.89 31.23
C ALA A 171 41.50 25.93 32.34
N LYS A 172 40.47 26.13 33.16
CA LYS A 172 40.64 26.86 34.44
C LYS A 172 41.64 26.04 35.23
N LYS A 173 42.93 26.45 35.17
CA LYS A 173 43.96 25.93 36.10
C LYS A 173 43.50 26.28 37.52
N SER A 174 43.10 25.24 38.27
CA SER A 174 42.94 25.29 39.70
C SER A 174 44.31 25.59 40.31
N LYS A 175 44.42 26.74 40.93
CA LYS A 175 45.47 26.98 41.92
C LYS A 175 45.04 26.38 43.24
#